data_1c4de18d4846ee6f780e7c32cc2c57e3
#
_entry.id   1c4de18d4846ee6f780e7c32cc2c57e3
#
_cell.length_a   1.000
_cell.length_b   1.000
_cell.length_c   1.000
_cell.angle_alpha   90.00
_cell.angle_beta   90.00
_cell.angle_gamma   90.00
#
_symmetry.space_group_name_H-M   'P 1'
#
loop_
_entity.id
_entity.type
_entity.pdbx_description
1 polymer ?
#
loop_
_entity_poly.entity_id
_entity_poly.type
_entity_poly.pdbx_seq_one_letter_code
_entity_poly.pdbx_strand_id
1 'polypeptide(L)'
;EPTCWFCVFDYRCYDGETLRNRGVGKEERTPENGYIPLFRTNMRAVVKDFLRSQSPKEYEPIFEEYEDFDKAFNIFLYRCSLYKKWILYRNRRLKRDAVRWCEEHHLPWKSTDVLLYPFEY
;
A
#
# COMPACT_ATOMS: atom_id res chain seq x y z
N GLU A 1 12.13 -8.85 2.45
CA GLU A 1 13.23 -7.90 2.53
C GLU A 1 12.73 -6.46 2.28
N PRO A 2 13.13 -5.48 3.10
CA PRO A 2 12.65 -4.11 2.90
C PRO A 2 13.14 -3.52 1.58
N THR A 3 12.28 -2.77 0.93
CA THR A 3 12.63 -2.06 -0.30
C THR A 3 12.66 -0.54 -0.11
N CYS A 4 12.07 -0.06 0.98
CA CYS A 4 12.03 1.35 1.34
C CYS A 4 12.28 1.53 2.82
N TRP A 5 12.86 2.67 3.17
CA TRP A 5 13.17 3.02 4.56
C TRP A 5 12.65 4.41 4.88
N PHE A 6 12.17 4.56 6.10
CA PHE A 6 11.78 5.85 6.64
C PHE A 6 12.96 6.44 7.42
N CYS A 7 13.29 7.68 7.13
CA CYS A 7 14.36 8.38 7.84
C CYS A 7 13.76 9.28 8.92
N VAL A 8 14.14 9.02 10.18
CA VAL A 8 13.59 9.79 11.31
C VAL A 8 14.15 11.19 11.41
N PHE A 9 15.26 11.49 10.73
CA PHE A 9 15.90 12.80 10.80
C PHE A 9 15.21 13.82 9.90
N ASP A 10 14.75 13.42 8.70
CA ASP A 10 14.08 14.33 7.80
C ASP A 10 12.61 13.97 7.57
N TYR A 11 12.13 12.88 8.19
CA TYR A 11 10.76 12.40 8.12
C TYR A 11 10.31 12.07 6.69
N ARG A 12 11.22 11.49 5.92
CA ARG A 12 10.94 11.09 4.52
C ARG A 12 11.24 9.63 4.29
N CYS A 13 10.62 9.08 3.25
CA CYS A 13 10.86 7.71 2.83
C CYS A 13 11.79 7.67 1.63
N TYR A 14 12.68 6.69 1.61
CA TYR A 14 13.69 6.52 0.56
C TYR A 14 13.73 5.07 0.11
N ASP A 15 13.87 4.86 -1.19
CA ASP A 15 14.16 3.53 -1.71
C ASP A 15 15.66 3.22 -1.62
N GLY A 16 16.01 1.95 -1.87
CA GLY A 16 17.40 1.53 -1.77
C GLY A 16 18.34 2.21 -2.74
N GLU A 17 17.85 2.51 -3.94
CA GLU A 17 18.67 3.17 -4.96
C GLU A 17 19.02 4.60 -4.56
N THR A 18 18.02 5.34 -4.07
CA THR A 18 18.25 6.70 -3.60
C THR A 18 19.22 6.74 -2.44
N LEU A 19 19.10 5.82 -1.48
CA LEU A 19 20.02 5.74 -0.36
C LEU A 19 21.43 5.40 -0.82
N ARG A 20 21.56 4.46 -1.76
CA ARG A 20 22.87 4.11 -2.31
C ARG A 20 23.52 5.31 -2.97
N ASN A 21 22.75 6.09 -3.74
CA ASN A 21 23.25 7.29 -4.40
C ASN A 21 23.67 8.38 -3.42
N ARG A 22 23.15 8.33 -2.19
CA ARG A 22 23.53 9.24 -1.11
C ARG A 22 24.67 8.71 -0.25
N GLY A 23 25.22 7.56 -0.62
CA GLY A 23 26.32 6.95 0.12
C GLY A 23 25.89 6.13 1.32
N VAL A 24 24.62 5.76 1.42
CA VAL A 24 24.10 4.94 2.52
C VAL A 24 23.97 3.51 2.04
N GLY A 25 24.92 2.65 2.43
CA GLY A 25 24.91 1.24 2.08
C GLY A 25 23.94 0.43 2.93
N LYS A 26 23.73 -0.82 2.54
CA LYS A 26 22.79 -1.70 3.24
C LYS A 26 23.07 -1.84 4.73
N GLU A 27 24.32 -1.95 5.11
CA GLU A 27 24.71 -2.11 6.51
C GLU A 27 24.47 -0.85 7.33
N GLU A 28 24.34 0.29 6.67
CA GLU A 28 24.12 1.56 7.33
C GLU A 28 22.64 1.90 7.52
N ARG A 29 21.73 1.11 6.91
CA ARG A 29 20.28 1.33 6.96
C ARG A 29 19.68 0.69 8.19
N THR A 30 20.05 1.18 9.35
CA THR A 30 19.66 0.63 10.66
C THR A 30 18.89 1.67 11.47
N PRO A 31 18.08 1.24 12.43
CA PRO A 31 17.39 2.18 13.32
C PRO A 31 18.35 3.08 14.08
N GLU A 32 19.54 2.58 14.44
CA GLU A 32 20.55 3.40 15.12
C GLU A 32 21.01 4.57 14.25
N ASN A 33 21.03 4.37 12.94
CA ASN A 33 21.37 5.43 11.98
C ASN A 33 20.17 6.22 11.51
N GLY A 34 18.98 5.97 12.07
CA GLY A 34 17.79 6.72 11.77
C GLY A 34 16.97 6.14 10.62
N TYR A 35 17.25 4.93 10.18
CA TYR A 35 16.51 4.30 9.08
C TYR A 35 15.68 3.14 9.59
N ILE A 36 14.36 3.24 9.42
CA ILE A 36 13.42 2.21 9.83
C ILE A 36 12.80 1.60 8.58
N PRO A 37 12.85 0.27 8.43
CA PRO A 37 12.19 -0.39 7.30
C PRO A 37 10.72 0.00 7.23
N LEU A 38 10.26 0.44 6.07
CA LEU A 38 8.88 0.85 5.88
C LEU A 38 7.98 -0.38 5.83
N PHE A 39 6.76 -0.24 6.35
CA PHE A 39 5.77 -1.31 6.30
C PHE A 39 5.42 -1.64 4.85
N ARG A 40 4.96 -2.87 4.65
CA ARG A 40 4.46 -3.32 3.35
C ARG A 40 3.06 -3.88 3.53
N THR A 41 2.16 -3.43 2.67
CA THR A 41 0.82 -3.99 2.64
C THR A 41 0.77 -5.05 1.54
N ASN A 42 0.29 -6.24 1.88
CA ASN A 42 0.08 -7.30 0.89
C ASN A 42 -1.16 -6.93 0.08
N MET A 43 -0.95 -6.28 -1.06
CA MET A 43 -2.05 -5.76 -1.88
C MET A 43 -2.93 -6.89 -2.43
N ARG A 44 -2.36 -8.05 -2.73
CA ARG A 44 -3.15 -9.21 -3.17
C ARG A 44 -4.14 -9.65 -2.11
N ALA A 45 -3.73 -9.63 -0.85
CA ALA A 45 -4.62 -9.96 0.27
C ALA A 45 -5.73 -8.93 0.42
N VAL A 46 -5.40 -7.64 0.22
CA VAL A 46 -6.40 -6.57 0.28
C VAL A 46 -7.45 -6.76 -0.81
N VAL A 47 -7.02 -7.08 -2.04
CA VAL A 47 -7.94 -7.37 -3.15
C VAL A 47 -8.84 -8.55 -2.82
N LYS A 48 -8.28 -9.63 -2.29
CA LYS A 48 -9.07 -10.82 -1.93
C LYS A 48 -10.09 -10.52 -0.85
N ASP A 49 -9.72 -9.72 0.14
CA ASP A 49 -10.65 -9.31 1.20
C ASP A 49 -11.78 -8.45 0.65
N PHE A 50 -11.46 -7.54 -0.29
CA PHE A 50 -12.48 -6.74 -0.95
C PHE A 50 -13.45 -7.61 -1.73
N LEU A 51 -12.93 -8.60 -2.47
CA LEU A 51 -13.77 -9.52 -3.25
C LEU A 51 -14.74 -10.32 -2.38
N ARG A 52 -14.35 -10.65 -1.14
CA ARG A 52 -15.24 -11.37 -0.22
C ARG A 52 -16.51 -10.59 0.10
N SER A 53 -16.48 -9.26 -0.01
CA SER A 53 -17.65 -8.42 0.23
C SER A 53 -18.50 -8.23 -1.03
N GLN A 54 -18.09 -8.80 -2.17
CA GLN A 54 -18.78 -8.66 -3.44
C GLN A 54 -19.49 -9.96 -3.80
N SER A 55 -20.39 -9.90 -4.80
CA SER A 55 -21.09 -11.08 -5.27
C SER A 55 -20.19 -11.92 -6.17
N PRO A 56 -19.93 -13.19 -5.84
CA PRO A 56 -19.11 -14.06 -6.70
C PRO A 56 -19.65 -14.17 -8.13
N LYS A 57 -20.96 -14.11 -8.31
CA LYS A 57 -21.57 -14.18 -9.65
C LYS A 57 -21.08 -13.07 -10.57
N GLU A 58 -20.68 -11.94 -10.01
CA GLU A 58 -20.22 -10.81 -10.81
C GLU A 58 -18.75 -10.88 -11.16
N TYR A 59 -17.90 -11.43 -10.28
CA TYR A 59 -16.46 -11.42 -10.55
C TYR A 59 -15.91 -12.76 -11.01
N GLU A 60 -16.47 -13.91 -10.59
CA GLU A 60 -15.93 -15.22 -10.97
C GLU A 60 -15.83 -15.43 -12.47
N PRO A 61 -16.86 -15.10 -13.29
CA PRO A 61 -16.72 -15.28 -14.74
C PRO A 61 -15.58 -14.45 -15.35
N ILE A 62 -15.32 -13.26 -14.81
CA ILE A 62 -14.25 -12.41 -15.30
C ILE A 62 -12.89 -13.01 -14.97
N PHE A 63 -12.74 -13.55 -13.75
CA PHE A 63 -11.48 -14.17 -13.34
C PHE A 63 -11.23 -15.50 -14.06
N GLU A 64 -12.27 -16.17 -14.53
CA GLU A 64 -12.12 -17.34 -15.36
C GLU A 64 -11.69 -16.99 -16.78
N GLU A 65 -12.18 -15.86 -17.30
CA GLU A 65 -11.88 -15.42 -18.66
C GLU A 65 -10.46 -14.87 -18.80
N TYR A 66 -9.96 -14.20 -17.78
CA TYR A 66 -8.65 -13.52 -17.83
C TYR A 66 -7.67 -14.20 -16.85
N GLU A 67 -6.55 -14.69 -17.38
CA GLU A 67 -5.55 -15.37 -16.58
C GLU A 67 -4.81 -14.42 -15.62
N ASP A 68 -4.58 -13.18 -16.07
CA ASP A 68 -3.91 -12.17 -15.25
C ASP A 68 -4.87 -11.69 -14.16
N PHE A 69 -4.53 -11.96 -12.91
CA PHE A 69 -5.37 -11.59 -11.76
C PHE A 69 -5.60 -10.08 -11.68
N ASP A 70 -4.55 -9.28 -11.85
CA ASP A 70 -4.67 -7.83 -11.72
C ASP A 70 -5.53 -7.25 -12.84
N LYS A 71 -5.37 -7.78 -14.06
CA LYS A 71 -6.20 -7.37 -15.18
C LYS A 71 -7.66 -7.73 -14.96
N ALA A 72 -7.91 -8.95 -14.50
CA ALA A 72 -9.28 -9.40 -14.21
C ALA A 72 -9.94 -8.51 -13.15
N PHE A 73 -9.21 -8.18 -12.11
CA PHE A 73 -9.72 -7.32 -11.05
C PHE A 73 -10.06 -5.93 -11.58
N ASN A 74 -9.19 -5.32 -12.39
CA ASN A 74 -9.46 -4.02 -12.98
C ASN A 74 -10.69 -4.03 -13.89
N ILE A 75 -10.85 -5.09 -14.68
CA ILE A 75 -12.03 -5.25 -15.53
C ILE A 75 -13.29 -5.37 -14.69
N PHE A 76 -13.24 -6.15 -13.60
CA PHE A 76 -14.35 -6.27 -12.67
C PHE A 76 -14.75 -4.92 -12.09
N LEU A 77 -13.79 -4.15 -11.58
CA LEU A 77 -14.05 -2.83 -11.01
C LEU A 77 -14.71 -1.90 -12.03
N TYR A 78 -14.24 -1.94 -13.26
CA TYR A 78 -14.78 -1.11 -14.34
C TYR A 78 -16.20 -1.52 -14.70
N ARG A 79 -16.43 -2.81 -14.94
CA ARG A 79 -17.76 -3.31 -15.35
C ARG A 79 -18.83 -3.10 -14.28
N CYS A 80 -18.46 -3.18 -13.02
CA CYS A 80 -19.40 -3.06 -11.91
C CYS A 80 -19.42 -1.69 -11.27
N SER A 81 -18.69 -0.72 -11.84
CA SER A 81 -18.60 0.66 -11.33
C SER A 81 -18.16 0.72 -9.86
N LEU A 82 -17.19 -0.13 -9.49
CA LEU A 82 -16.73 -0.26 -8.10
C LEU A 82 -15.40 0.44 -7.84
N TYR A 83 -14.87 1.18 -8.81
CA TYR A 83 -13.53 1.74 -8.68
C TYR A 83 -13.39 2.68 -7.48
N LYS A 84 -14.33 3.61 -7.29
CA LYS A 84 -14.31 4.52 -6.14
C LYS A 84 -14.40 3.77 -4.82
N LYS A 85 -15.28 2.78 -4.75
CA LYS A 85 -15.45 1.97 -3.55
C LYS A 85 -14.17 1.21 -3.20
N TRP A 86 -13.51 0.67 -4.22
CA TRP A 86 -12.22 0.00 -4.06
C TRP A 86 -11.15 0.95 -3.55
N ILE A 87 -11.04 2.16 -4.12
CA ILE A 87 -10.03 3.13 -3.68
C ILE A 87 -10.21 3.48 -2.21
N LEU A 88 -11.45 3.70 -1.77
CA LEU A 88 -11.74 3.96 -0.36
C LEU A 88 -11.32 2.78 0.53
N TYR A 89 -11.67 1.58 0.12
CA TYR A 89 -11.34 0.38 0.87
C TYR A 89 -9.83 0.20 0.98
N ARG A 90 -9.13 0.33 -0.13
CA ARG A 90 -7.67 0.22 -0.19
C ARG A 90 -7.00 1.24 0.70
N ASN A 91 -7.43 2.50 0.61
CA ASN A 91 -6.83 3.58 1.38
C ASN A 91 -7.04 3.41 2.88
N ARG A 92 -8.19 2.88 3.30
CA ARG A 92 -8.42 2.56 4.70
C ARG A 92 -7.47 1.48 5.22
N ARG A 93 -7.23 0.45 4.40
CA ARG A 93 -6.28 -0.61 4.77
C ARG A 93 -4.87 -0.08 4.85
N LEU A 94 -4.45 0.73 3.88
CA LEU A 94 -3.12 1.34 3.88
C LEU A 94 -2.95 2.25 5.09
N LYS A 95 -3.95 3.06 5.39
CA LYS A 95 -3.90 3.95 6.55
C LYS A 95 -3.79 3.16 7.85
N ARG A 96 -4.57 2.10 8.00
CA ARG A 96 -4.52 1.25 9.19
C ARG A 96 -3.13 0.65 9.37
N ASP A 97 -2.54 0.16 8.30
CA ASP A 97 -1.20 -0.44 8.36
C ASP A 97 -0.14 0.62 8.68
N ALA A 98 -0.27 1.80 8.10
CA ALA A 98 0.65 2.92 8.38
C ALA A 98 0.56 3.39 9.83
N VAL A 99 -0.64 3.53 10.37
CA VAL A 99 -0.84 3.93 11.76
C VAL A 99 -0.24 2.90 12.71
N ARG A 100 -0.50 1.62 12.45
CA ARG A 100 0.05 0.54 13.27
C ARG A 100 1.58 0.57 13.26
N TRP A 101 2.15 0.74 12.09
CA TRP A 101 3.61 0.83 11.94
C TRP A 101 4.17 2.02 12.72
N CYS A 102 3.53 3.19 12.62
CA CYS A 102 3.96 4.37 13.38
C CYS A 102 3.91 4.11 14.89
N GLU A 103 2.83 3.49 15.37
CA GLU A 103 2.69 3.18 16.79
C GLU A 103 3.75 2.18 17.26
N GLU A 104 4.05 1.17 16.44
CA GLU A 104 5.08 0.17 16.76
C GLU A 104 6.46 0.81 16.88
N HIS A 105 6.74 1.85 16.13
CA HIS A 105 8.02 2.55 16.14
C HIS A 105 8.01 3.84 16.94
N HIS A 106 6.94 4.10 17.68
CA HIS A 106 6.77 5.31 18.51
C HIS A 106 6.94 6.60 17.73
N LEU A 107 6.45 6.61 16.49
CA LEU A 107 6.50 7.77 15.63
C LEU A 107 5.18 8.53 15.70
N PRO A 108 5.19 9.86 15.88
CA PRO A 108 3.96 10.63 15.79
C PRO A 108 3.42 10.62 14.37
N TRP A 109 2.10 10.57 14.25
CA TRP A 109 1.45 10.58 12.94
C TRP A 109 0.26 11.52 12.98
N LYS A 110 -0.14 11.95 11.78
CA LYS A 110 -1.28 12.85 11.61
C LYS A 110 -2.16 12.33 10.48
N SER A 111 -3.45 12.25 10.75
CA SER A 111 -4.42 11.83 9.76
C SER A 111 -4.91 13.03 8.95
N THR A 112 -5.08 12.82 7.64
CA THR A 112 -5.73 13.81 6.80
C THR A 112 -6.63 13.09 5.81
N ASP A 113 -7.88 13.53 5.72
CA ASP A 113 -8.86 12.91 4.85
C ASP A 113 -8.64 13.26 3.38
N VAL A 114 -7.89 14.30 3.10
CA VAL A 114 -7.57 14.71 1.73
C VAL A 114 -6.89 13.60 0.95
N LEU A 115 -6.16 12.73 1.62
CA LEU A 115 -5.42 11.64 0.98
C LEU A 115 -6.27 10.43 0.63
N LEU A 116 -7.55 10.42 0.98
CA LEU A 116 -8.43 9.29 0.66
C LEU A 116 -8.71 9.18 -0.84
N TYR A 117 -8.57 10.28 -1.56
CA TYR A 117 -8.81 10.31 -3.00
C TYR A 117 -7.65 10.94 -3.76
N PRO A 118 -6.46 10.36 -3.69
CA PRO A 118 -5.31 10.98 -4.35
C PRO A 118 -5.41 10.96 -5.88
N PHE A 119 -6.31 10.14 -6.42
CA PHE A 119 -6.44 9.94 -7.86
C PHE A 119 -7.85 10.19 -8.36
N GLU A 120 -8.57 10.98 -7.66
CA GLU A 120 -9.93 11.28 -8.08
C GLU A 120 -9.90 12.45 -9.06
N TYR A 121 -9.88 12.12 -10.30
CA TYR A 121 -9.91 13.10 -11.38
C TYR A 121 -10.30 12.44 -12.69
#